data_16c4af75203684df295968aace5075af
#
_entry.id   16c4af75203684df295968aace5075af
#
_cell.length_a   1.000
_cell.length_b   1.000
_cell.length_c   1.000
_cell.angle_alpha   90.00
_cell.angle_beta   90.00
_cell.angle_gamma   90.00
#
_symmetry.space_group_name_H-M   'P 1'
#
loop_
_entity.id
_entity.type
_entity.pdbx_description
1 polymer ?
#
loop_
_entity_poly.entity_id
_entity_poly.type
_entity_poly.pdbx_seq_one_letter_code
_entity_poly.pdbx_strand_id
1 'polypeptide(L)'
;MRHGWGSVILSGGQGRRMGGIDKGGLDFKGESFRGHIQKQLQALEIPCYLSRACYGGRGDREGGLEVIEDAVKGAKGQWIGPMGGIWSCLQSTGLKGLFFVSCDMPLFRKEMAVILMERWEPGADAVLWRTRDGRIQPMCGFYAATCMEALGDTIRGGNYRLMKFLDAVRCIVVDTSEVHIPDIWFANVNSPSTYRNLRELRAPVMAVSGRKNTGKTALLEMLVRELARVGIRSAVIKHDGHEFEADVTGTDSRRVKEAGAYGTVVYSGTKFSMTKEQPSMEAEDFFGFFPEADIIFLEGQKYSDVPKLEVLRKEVSNVPVCRPETVLAYIWSGENGWSENAGPAGESRRNGKCPVLTADQKDRILEIVIEHMDRYSRGDEGDEL
;
A
#
# COMPACT_ATOMS: atom_id res chain seq x y z
N MET A 1 12.46 -17.25 13.32
CA MET A 1 11.85 -18.36 12.55
C MET A 1 12.01 -18.26 11.02
N ARG A 2 12.90 -17.40 10.50
CA ARG A 2 13.09 -17.22 9.03
C ARG A 2 14.33 -17.97 8.48
N HIS A 3 14.93 -18.87 9.28
CA HIS A 3 16.06 -19.69 8.83
C HIS A 3 15.67 -20.62 7.68
N GLY A 4 16.34 -20.47 6.54
CA GLY A 4 16.09 -21.25 5.33
C GLY A 4 15.09 -20.61 4.36
N TRP A 5 14.71 -19.35 4.55
CA TRP A 5 13.89 -18.58 3.60
C TRP A 5 14.72 -17.50 2.92
N GLY A 6 14.30 -17.13 1.73
CA GLY A 6 14.88 -16.04 0.95
C GLY A 6 13.83 -15.28 0.16
N SER A 7 14.27 -14.33 -0.62
CA SER A 7 13.44 -13.52 -1.49
C SER A 7 14.06 -13.37 -2.88
N VAL A 8 13.23 -13.17 -3.90
CA VAL A 8 13.65 -13.08 -5.30
C VAL A 8 12.89 -11.98 -6.01
N ILE A 9 13.62 -11.14 -6.73
CA ILE A 9 13.03 -10.22 -7.70
C ILE A 9 13.01 -10.92 -9.06
N LEU A 10 11.83 -11.14 -9.63
CA LEU A 10 11.67 -11.72 -10.96
C LEU A 10 11.84 -10.63 -12.03
N SER A 11 12.93 -10.70 -12.80
CA SER A 11 13.30 -9.71 -13.83
C SER A 11 13.42 -10.34 -15.23
N GLY A 12 12.61 -11.35 -15.54
CA GLY A 12 12.75 -12.16 -16.77
C GLY A 12 11.89 -11.77 -17.96
N GLY A 13 11.16 -10.67 -17.95
CA GLY A 13 10.25 -10.28 -19.02
C GLY A 13 10.95 -9.55 -20.19
N GLN A 14 10.68 -9.94 -21.46
CA GLN A 14 11.28 -9.29 -22.67
C GLN A 14 10.77 -7.88 -22.95
N GLY A 15 9.95 -7.28 -22.09
CA GLY A 15 9.45 -5.90 -22.21
C GLY A 15 8.80 -5.53 -23.57
N ARG A 16 8.34 -6.53 -24.36
CA ARG A 16 7.88 -6.32 -25.76
C ARG A 16 6.84 -5.20 -25.90
N ARG A 17 5.92 -5.08 -24.95
CA ARG A 17 4.88 -4.03 -24.95
C ARG A 17 5.41 -2.65 -24.59
N MET A 18 6.60 -2.59 -24.01
CA MET A 18 7.32 -1.38 -23.62
C MET A 18 8.51 -1.08 -24.57
N GLY A 19 8.49 -1.62 -25.79
CA GLY A 19 9.56 -1.42 -26.76
C GLY A 19 10.90 -2.08 -26.38
N GLY A 20 10.90 -3.12 -25.56
CA GLY A 20 12.12 -3.81 -25.10
C GLY A 20 12.83 -3.16 -23.92
N ILE A 21 12.21 -2.17 -23.28
CA ILE A 21 12.79 -1.47 -22.12
C ILE A 21 12.84 -2.42 -20.91
N ASP A 22 13.96 -2.41 -20.18
CA ASP A 22 14.05 -3.04 -18.85
C ASP A 22 13.13 -2.33 -17.87
N LYS A 23 12.02 -2.98 -17.53
CA LYS A 23 11.03 -2.42 -16.62
C LYS A 23 11.58 -2.16 -15.21
N GLY A 24 12.47 -3.01 -14.74
CA GLY A 24 13.12 -2.84 -13.44
C GLY A 24 13.97 -1.58 -13.34
N GLY A 25 14.43 -1.05 -14.48
CA GLY A 25 15.20 0.19 -14.58
C GLY A 25 14.34 1.47 -14.64
N LEU A 26 13.00 1.37 -14.78
CA LEU A 26 12.13 2.55 -14.83
C LEU A 26 12.16 3.31 -13.50
N ASP A 27 12.16 4.64 -13.60
CA ASP A 27 12.16 5.54 -12.44
C ASP A 27 10.76 5.79 -11.88
N PHE A 28 10.64 5.75 -10.55
CA PHE A 28 9.47 6.22 -9.83
C PHE A 28 9.92 6.96 -8.57
N LYS A 29 9.59 8.24 -8.47
CA LYS A 29 9.95 9.12 -7.35
C LYS A 29 11.46 9.16 -7.07
N GLY A 30 12.31 9.16 -8.11
CA GLY A 30 13.76 9.26 -8.00
C GLY A 30 14.49 7.94 -7.71
N GLU A 31 13.81 6.81 -7.80
CA GLU A 31 14.39 5.48 -7.62
C GLU A 31 13.90 4.51 -8.69
N SER A 32 14.75 3.57 -9.12
CA SER A 32 14.32 2.52 -10.05
C SER A 32 13.37 1.54 -9.37
N PHE A 33 12.41 0.96 -10.13
CA PHE A 33 11.48 -0.05 -9.60
C PHE A 33 12.21 -1.19 -8.89
N ARG A 34 13.28 -1.72 -9.53
CA ARG A 34 14.11 -2.77 -8.95
C ARG A 34 14.82 -2.31 -7.68
N GLY A 35 15.35 -1.08 -7.66
CA GLY A 35 16.01 -0.51 -6.49
C GLY A 35 15.04 -0.37 -5.32
N HIS A 36 13.82 0.11 -5.57
CA HIS A 36 12.77 0.18 -4.56
C HIS A 36 12.43 -1.20 -3.98
N ILE A 37 12.12 -2.17 -4.85
CA ILE A 37 11.78 -3.54 -4.41
C ILE A 37 12.95 -4.17 -3.65
N GLN A 38 14.18 -3.98 -4.12
CA GLN A 38 15.38 -4.48 -3.45
C GLN A 38 15.50 -3.95 -2.02
N LYS A 39 15.32 -2.64 -1.80
CA LYS A 39 15.35 -2.04 -0.46
C LYS A 39 14.27 -2.64 0.44
N GLN A 40 13.06 -2.83 -0.08
CA GLN A 40 11.97 -3.46 0.66
C GLN A 40 12.30 -4.89 1.08
N LEU A 41 12.85 -5.69 0.18
CA LEU A 41 13.22 -7.08 0.46
C LEU A 41 14.43 -7.21 1.38
N GLN A 42 15.45 -6.36 1.22
CA GLN A 42 16.63 -6.34 2.11
C GLN A 42 16.27 -6.00 3.55
N ALA A 43 15.23 -5.20 3.76
CA ALA A 43 14.71 -4.90 5.10
C ALA A 43 14.09 -6.11 5.81
N LEU A 44 13.91 -7.26 5.13
CA LEU A 44 13.48 -8.52 5.74
C LEU A 44 14.63 -9.28 6.43
N GLU A 45 15.87 -8.86 6.19
CA GLU A 45 17.09 -9.49 6.74
C GLU A 45 17.22 -10.98 6.36
N ILE A 46 16.75 -11.34 5.17
CA ILE A 46 16.89 -12.66 4.54
C ILE A 46 17.66 -12.54 3.23
N PRO A 47 18.27 -13.62 2.70
CA PRO A 47 18.92 -13.61 1.40
C PRO A 47 17.97 -13.08 0.30
N CYS A 48 18.48 -12.18 -0.54
CA CYS A 48 17.74 -11.60 -1.66
C CYS A 48 18.49 -11.83 -2.97
N TYR A 49 17.79 -12.35 -3.97
CA TYR A 49 18.32 -12.72 -5.27
C TYR A 49 17.60 -11.98 -6.40
N LEU A 50 18.24 -11.92 -7.56
CA LEU A 50 17.64 -11.45 -8.81
C LEU A 50 17.50 -12.62 -9.78
N SER A 51 16.27 -12.97 -10.17
CA SER A 51 16.05 -13.96 -11.24
C SER A 51 15.97 -13.26 -12.59
N ARG A 52 16.67 -13.80 -13.57
CA ARG A 52 16.75 -13.25 -14.91
C ARG A 52 16.79 -14.35 -15.97
N ALA A 53 16.08 -14.16 -17.09
CA ALA A 53 16.28 -15.00 -18.26
C ALA A 53 17.73 -14.87 -18.76
N CYS A 54 18.37 -15.98 -19.10
CA CYS A 54 19.81 -16.07 -19.40
C CYS A 54 20.25 -15.13 -20.53
N TYR A 55 21.22 -14.29 -20.25
CA TYR A 55 21.93 -13.44 -21.22
C TYR A 55 23.47 -13.64 -21.20
N GLY A 56 23.94 -14.79 -20.70
CA GLY A 56 25.34 -15.22 -20.75
C GLY A 56 26.20 -14.82 -19.55
N GLY A 57 26.46 -15.77 -18.68
CA GLY A 57 27.40 -15.73 -17.56
C GLY A 57 26.78 -16.16 -16.23
N ARG A 58 27.31 -17.25 -15.65
CA ARG A 58 26.96 -17.66 -14.27
C ARG A 58 27.66 -16.74 -13.28
N GLY A 59 26.93 -16.30 -12.25
CA GLY A 59 27.52 -15.71 -11.04
C GLY A 59 27.72 -14.21 -11.07
N ASP A 60 27.16 -13.48 -12.02
CA ASP A 60 27.22 -12.02 -12.02
C ASP A 60 26.33 -11.41 -10.92
N ARG A 61 26.82 -10.40 -10.26
CA ARG A 61 26.05 -9.58 -9.33
C ARG A 61 25.50 -8.36 -10.06
N GLU A 62 24.26 -8.06 -9.82
CA GLU A 62 23.62 -6.85 -10.32
C GLU A 62 23.00 -6.06 -9.18
N GLY A 63 23.36 -4.79 -9.04
CA GLY A 63 22.89 -3.96 -7.92
C GLY A 63 23.26 -4.53 -6.52
N GLY A 64 24.34 -5.35 -6.43
CA GLY A 64 24.74 -6.03 -5.20
C GLY A 64 24.00 -7.34 -4.93
N LEU A 65 22.99 -7.70 -5.72
CA LEU A 65 22.26 -8.98 -5.63
C LEU A 65 22.99 -10.08 -6.43
N GLU A 66 22.93 -11.29 -5.91
CA GLU A 66 23.30 -12.49 -6.66
C GLU A 66 22.24 -12.77 -7.73
N VAL A 67 22.69 -13.01 -8.97
CA VAL A 67 21.82 -13.28 -10.11
C VAL A 67 21.66 -14.79 -10.29
N ILE A 68 20.42 -15.25 -10.34
CA ILE A 68 20.07 -16.62 -10.69
C ILE A 68 19.45 -16.61 -12.09
N GLU A 69 20.11 -17.30 -13.02
CA GLU A 69 19.62 -17.43 -14.38
C GLU A 69 18.58 -18.54 -14.51
N ASP A 70 17.56 -18.31 -15.33
CA ASP A 70 16.59 -19.34 -15.66
C ASP A 70 17.29 -20.53 -16.33
N ALA A 71 17.22 -21.69 -15.71
CA ALA A 71 17.82 -22.93 -16.22
C ALA A 71 16.90 -23.70 -17.17
N VAL A 72 15.61 -23.33 -17.25
CA VAL A 72 14.58 -24.14 -17.91
C VAL A 72 14.08 -23.45 -19.19
N LYS A 73 14.10 -24.24 -20.27
CA LYS A 73 13.51 -23.87 -21.55
C LYS A 73 12.37 -24.83 -21.91
N GLY A 74 11.39 -24.34 -22.62
CA GLY A 74 10.31 -25.15 -23.16
C GLY A 74 10.79 -26.06 -24.31
N ALA A 75 9.93 -26.95 -24.77
CA ALA A 75 10.21 -27.95 -25.81
C ALA A 75 10.75 -27.36 -27.14
N LYS A 76 10.46 -26.08 -27.42
CA LYS A 76 10.95 -25.34 -28.61
C LYS A 76 12.18 -24.45 -28.30
N GLY A 77 12.84 -24.65 -27.17
CA GLY A 77 14.02 -23.87 -26.75
C GLY A 77 13.71 -22.44 -26.24
N GLN A 78 12.44 -22.04 -26.13
CA GLN A 78 12.02 -20.75 -25.61
C GLN A 78 12.06 -20.72 -24.09
N TRP A 79 12.29 -19.53 -23.52
CA TRP A 79 12.10 -19.30 -22.09
C TRP A 79 10.63 -19.46 -21.70
N ILE A 80 10.36 -20.10 -20.59
CA ILE A 80 9.00 -20.43 -20.13
C ILE A 80 8.39 -19.41 -19.18
N GLY A 81 9.06 -18.26 -19.04
CA GLY A 81 8.60 -17.16 -18.22
C GLY A 81 8.72 -17.40 -16.71
N PRO A 82 7.82 -16.82 -15.89
CA PRO A 82 7.97 -16.81 -14.44
C PRO A 82 8.10 -18.19 -13.79
N MET A 83 7.48 -19.21 -14.36
CA MET A 83 7.56 -20.58 -13.88
C MET A 83 9.00 -21.11 -13.92
N GLY A 84 9.74 -20.77 -14.97
CA GLY A 84 11.16 -21.12 -15.11
C GLY A 84 12.02 -20.45 -14.05
N GLY A 85 11.78 -19.15 -13.82
CA GLY A 85 12.46 -18.39 -12.78
C GLY A 85 12.21 -18.93 -11.37
N ILE A 86 10.95 -19.22 -11.04
CA ILE A 86 10.59 -19.81 -9.73
C ILE A 86 11.30 -21.15 -9.53
N TRP A 87 11.22 -22.05 -10.52
CA TRP A 87 11.86 -23.36 -10.45
C TRP A 87 13.37 -23.24 -10.29
N SER A 88 14.02 -22.41 -11.13
CA SER A 88 15.48 -22.24 -11.12
C SER A 88 15.98 -21.66 -9.79
N CYS A 89 15.26 -20.69 -9.22
CA CYS A 89 15.62 -20.09 -7.94
C CYS A 89 15.47 -21.07 -6.77
N LEU A 90 14.37 -21.82 -6.71
CA LEU A 90 14.17 -22.83 -5.67
C LEU A 90 15.25 -23.90 -5.74
N GLN A 91 15.59 -24.37 -6.95
CA GLN A 91 16.63 -25.38 -7.16
C GLN A 91 18.04 -24.87 -6.80
N SER A 92 18.39 -23.65 -7.25
CA SER A 92 19.75 -23.12 -7.11
C SER A 92 20.08 -22.72 -5.68
N THR A 93 19.10 -22.23 -4.92
CA THR A 93 19.35 -21.74 -3.55
C THR A 93 19.34 -22.84 -2.50
N GLY A 94 18.63 -23.94 -2.73
CA GLY A 94 18.44 -25.01 -1.75
C GLY A 94 17.71 -24.55 -0.48
N LEU A 95 17.09 -23.36 -0.49
CA LEU A 95 16.33 -22.83 0.63
C LEU A 95 14.98 -23.55 0.77
N LYS A 96 14.44 -23.54 1.98
CA LYS A 96 13.13 -24.16 2.29
C LYS A 96 11.94 -23.47 1.61
N GLY A 97 12.11 -22.21 1.25
CA GLY A 97 11.10 -21.43 0.56
C GLY A 97 11.61 -20.05 0.17
N LEU A 98 10.99 -19.48 -0.87
CA LEU A 98 11.33 -18.19 -1.43
C LEU A 98 10.08 -17.34 -1.61
N PHE A 99 10.18 -16.08 -1.24
CA PHE A 99 9.19 -15.07 -1.61
C PHE A 99 9.58 -14.46 -2.96
N PHE A 100 8.66 -14.42 -3.90
CA PHE A 100 8.86 -13.87 -5.22
C PHE A 100 8.05 -12.58 -5.41
N VAL A 101 8.64 -11.61 -6.09
CA VAL A 101 7.95 -10.40 -6.53
C VAL A 101 8.44 -10.01 -7.93
N SER A 102 7.51 -9.57 -8.79
CA SER A 102 7.85 -9.09 -10.14
C SER A 102 8.49 -7.71 -10.10
N CYS A 103 9.52 -7.47 -10.93
CA CYS A 103 10.21 -6.19 -11.02
C CYS A 103 9.35 -5.03 -11.56
N ASP A 104 8.16 -5.31 -12.08
CA ASP A 104 7.21 -4.33 -12.59
C ASP A 104 6.12 -3.92 -11.57
N MET A 105 6.32 -4.21 -10.27
CA MET A 105 5.47 -3.84 -9.15
C MET A 105 6.08 -2.69 -8.31
N PRO A 106 6.08 -1.46 -8.80
CA PRO A 106 6.80 -0.33 -8.17
C PRO A 106 6.23 0.10 -6.81
N LEU A 107 5.01 -0.31 -6.47
CA LEU A 107 4.35 -0.01 -5.19
C LEU A 107 4.46 -1.14 -4.17
N PHE A 108 5.29 -2.16 -4.46
CA PHE A 108 5.54 -3.26 -3.54
C PHE A 108 6.03 -2.77 -2.17
N ARG A 109 5.52 -3.39 -1.10
CA ARG A 109 5.90 -3.16 0.29
C ARG A 109 6.36 -4.46 0.95
N LYS A 110 7.38 -4.38 1.82
CA LYS A 110 7.90 -5.55 2.56
C LYS A 110 6.83 -6.26 3.39
N GLU A 111 5.85 -5.53 3.87
CA GLU A 111 4.71 -6.05 4.66
C GLU A 111 3.94 -7.11 3.88
N MET A 112 3.85 -6.99 2.55
CA MET A 112 3.23 -8.02 1.69
C MET A 112 3.97 -9.36 1.79
N ALA A 113 5.30 -9.33 1.86
CA ALA A 113 6.09 -10.55 2.05
C ALA A 113 5.98 -11.08 3.49
N VAL A 114 6.05 -10.19 4.49
CA VAL A 114 5.95 -10.56 5.91
C VAL A 114 4.65 -11.30 6.19
N ILE A 115 3.52 -10.75 5.76
CA ILE A 115 2.19 -11.33 6.00
C ILE A 115 2.10 -12.73 5.38
N LEU A 116 2.52 -12.93 4.13
CA LEU A 116 2.46 -14.26 3.50
C LEU A 116 3.39 -15.27 4.19
N MET A 117 4.58 -14.85 4.58
CA MET A 117 5.52 -15.71 5.30
C MET A 117 4.98 -16.12 6.68
N GLU A 118 4.26 -15.25 7.37
CA GLU A 118 3.63 -15.52 8.66
C GLU A 118 2.40 -16.43 8.55
N ARG A 119 1.73 -16.42 7.39
CA ARG A 119 0.58 -17.30 7.10
C ARG A 119 0.99 -18.67 6.55
N TRP A 120 2.26 -18.89 6.27
CA TRP A 120 2.73 -20.20 5.82
C TRP A 120 2.62 -21.23 6.95
N GLU A 121 2.14 -22.42 6.60
CA GLU A 121 2.00 -23.58 7.48
C GLU A 121 2.73 -24.79 6.90
N PRO A 122 3.22 -25.71 7.76
CA PRO A 122 3.80 -26.96 7.30
C PRO A 122 2.86 -27.74 6.36
N GLY A 123 3.39 -28.13 5.21
CA GLY A 123 2.64 -28.82 4.17
C GLY A 123 1.92 -27.90 3.17
N ALA A 124 1.98 -26.58 3.33
CA ALA A 124 1.59 -25.65 2.26
C ALA A 124 2.75 -25.48 1.27
N ASP A 125 2.44 -25.59 -0.02
CA ASP A 125 3.37 -25.44 -1.14
C ASP A 125 3.53 -24.00 -1.58
N ALA A 126 2.47 -23.19 -1.44
CA ALA A 126 2.49 -21.78 -1.74
C ALA A 126 1.55 -20.99 -0.81
N VAL A 127 1.89 -19.72 -0.57
CA VAL A 127 1.01 -18.73 0.06
C VAL A 127 0.92 -17.52 -0.86
N LEU A 128 -0.30 -17.16 -1.26
CA LEU A 128 -0.55 -16.21 -2.33
C LEU A 128 -1.59 -15.17 -1.91
N TRP A 129 -1.51 -14.02 -2.52
CA TRP A 129 -2.51 -12.96 -2.39
C TRP A 129 -3.71 -13.19 -3.30
N ARG A 130 -4.91 -12.81 -2.81
CA ARG A 130 -6.11 -12.58 -3.61
C ARG A 130 -6.56 -11.15 -3.40
N THR A 131 -6.61 -10.37 -4.48
CA THR A 131 -7.12 -9.00 -4.50
C THR A 131 -8.65 -8.96 -4.41
N ARG A 132 -9.23 -7.80 -4.04
CA ARG A 132 -10.69 -7.62 -3.88
C ARG A 132 -11.51 -7.96 -5.13
N ASP A 133 -10.90 -7.86 -6.32
CA ASP A 133 -11.51 -8.30 -7.58
C ASP A 133 -11.44 -9.83 -7.81
N GLY A 134 -10.98 -10.59 -6.81
CA GLY A 134 -10.88 -12.06 -6.84
C GLY A 134 -9.65 -12.63 -7.55
N ARG A 135 -8.73 -11.79 -8.03
CA ARG A 135 -7.55 -12.26 -8.76
C ARG A 135 -6.46 -12.75 -7.82
N ILE A 136 -5.93 -13.93 -8.11
CA ILE A 136 -4.72 -14.43 -7.46
C ILE A 136 -3.49 -13.72 -8.04
N GLN A 137 -2.51 -13.43 -7.18
CA GLN A 137 -1.27 -12.73 -7.52
C GLN A 137 -0.05 -13.66 -7.49
N PRO A 138 0.14 -14.53 -8.47
CA PRO A 138 1.17 -15.56 -8.42
C PRO A 138 2.61 -15.01 -8.56
N MET A 139 2.74 -13.77 -9.03
CA MET A 139 4.03 -13.08 -9.19
C MET A 139 4.42 -12.25 -7.95
N CYS A 140 3.60 -12.29 -6.89
CA CYS A 140 3.85 -11.71 -5.58
C CYS A 140 3.40 -12.73 -4.53
N GLY A 141 4.24 -13.74 -4.25
CA GLY A 141 3.86 -14.88 -3.44
C GLY A 141 5.04 -15.63 -2.83
N PHE A 142 4.77 -16.39 -1.78
CA PHE A 142 5.72 -17.28 -1.15
C PHE A 142 5.53 -18.71 -1.68
N TYR A 143 6.62 -19.36 -2.07
CA TYR A 143 6.66 -20.72 -2.59
C TYR A 143 7.63 -21.56 -1.77
N ALA A 144 7.15 -22.66 -1.21
CA ALA A 144 7.98 -23.62 -0.48
C ALA A 144 8.70 -24.58 -1.44
N ALA A 145 9.87 -25.06 -1.05
CA ALA A 145 10.62 -26.02 -1.87
C ALA A 145 9.87 -27.33 -2.12
N THR A 146 8.86 -27.64 -1.29
CA THR A 146 8.00 -28.83 -1.47
C THR A 146 7.22 -28.80 -2.78
N CYS A 147 6.96 -27.62 -3.36
CA CYS A 147 6.27 -27.48 -4.64
C CYS A 147 7.11 -27.89 -5.87
N MET A 148 8.42 -28.13 -5.70
CA MET A 148 9.36 -28.37 -6.80
C MET A 148 8.98 -29.56 -7.69
N GLU A 149 8.50 -30.66 -7.12
CA GLU A 149 8.10 -31.85 -7.87
C GLU A 149 6.92 -31.54 -8.79
N ALA A 150 5.84 -30.97 -8.22
CA ALA A 150 4.64 -30.58 -8.98
C ALA A 150 4.94 -29.51 -10.05
N LEU A 151 5.84 -28.56 -9.72
CA LEU A 151 6.28 -27.53 -10.65
C LEU A 151 7.06 -28.17 -11.82
N GLY A 152 7.97 -29.11 -11.54
CA GLY A 152 8.70 -29.89 -12.54
C GLY A 152 7.79 -30.72 -13.44
N ASP A 153 6.77 -31.37 -12.88
CA ASP A 153 5.79 -32.15 -13.64
C ASP A 153 4.97 -31.27 -14.59
N THR A 154 4.53 -30.13 -14.10
CA THR A 154 3.80 -29.13 -14.91
C THR A 154 4.64 -28.65 -16.09
N ILE A 155 5.94 -28.39 -15.86
CA ILE A 155 6.88 -27.98 -16.90
C ILE A 155 7.11 -29.12 -17.91
N ARG A 156 7.34 -30.34 -17.44
CA ARG A 156 7.51 -31.53 -18.31
C ARG A 156 6.26 -31.81 -19.17
N GLY A 157 5.10 -31.55 -18.61
CA GLY A 157 3.81 -31.63 -19.32
C GLY A 157 3.60 -30.55 -20.38
N GLY A 158 4.54 -29.62 -20.54
CA GLY A 158 4.46 -28.54 -21.55
C GLY A 158 3.47 -27.42 -21.21
N ASN A 159 2.99 -27.37 -19.97
CA ASN A 159 2.11 -26.31 -19.50
C ASN A 159 2.92 -25.30 -18.67
N TYR A 160 3.01 -24.07 -19.14
CA TYR A 160 3.83 -23.00 -18.54
C TYR A 160 2.98 -21.92 -17.85
N ARG A 161 1.70 -22.22 -17.56
CA ARG A 161 0.79 -21.28 -16.88
C ARG A 161 0.85 -21.51 -15.38
N LEU A 162 1.30 -20.50 -14.62
CA LEU A 162 1.38 -20.59 -13.15
C LEU A 162 0.04 -21.02 -12.51
N MET A 163 -1.09 -20.52 -13.00
CA MET A 163 -2.40 -20.90 -12.45
C MET A 163 -2.67 -22.41 -12.54
N LYS A 164 -2.21 -23.08 -13.63
CA LYS A 164 -2.36 -24.53 -13.77
C LYS A 164 -1.47 -25.33 -12.81
N PHE A 165 -0.28 -24.81 -12.51
CA PHE A 165 0.57 -25.37 -11.47
C PHE A 165 -0.09 -25.21 -10.09
N LEU A 166 -0.68 -24.04 -9.81
CA LEU A 166 -1.34 -23.78 -8.52
C LEU A 166 -2.57 -24.66 -8.28
N ASP A 167 -3.25 -25.12 -9.33
CA ASP A 167 -4.34 -26.12 -9.22
C ASP A 167 -3.84 -27.49 -8.71
N ALA A 168 -2.53 -27.78 -8.82
CA ALA A 168 -1.93 -29.08 -8.49
C ALA A 168 -1.24 -29.12 -7.12
N VAL A 169 -1.18 -28.03 -6.40
CA VAL A 169 -0.46 -27.88 -5.12
C VAL A 169 -1.33 -27.31 -4.02
N ARG A 170 -0.93 -27.51 -2.77
CA ARG A 170 -1.63 -26.94 -1.62
C ARG A 170 -1.28 -25.46 -1.47
N CYS A 171 -2.23 -24.59 -1.88
CA CYS A 171 -2.11 -23.15 -1.74
C CYS A 171 -2.89 -22.63 -0.54
N ILE A 172 -2.28 -21.75 0.25
CA ILE A 172 -2.97 -20.86 1.18
C ILE A 172 -3.18 -19.53 0.44
N VAL A 173 -4.40 -19.03 0.45
CA VAL A 173 -4.77 -17.76 -0.17
C VAL A 173 -5.14 -16.77 0.92
N VAL A 174 -4.50 -15.61 0.90
CA VAL A 174 -4.75 -14.50 1.83
C VAL A 174 -5.45 -13.38 1.08
N ASP A 175 -6.63 -13.00 1.53
CA ASP A 175 -7.38 -11.89 0.95
C ASP A 175 -6.82 -10.54 1.41
N THR A 176 -6.64 -9.61 0.48
CA THR A 176 -6.18 -8.25 0.81
C THR A 176 -7.16 -7.51 1.71
N SER A 177 -8.46 -7.80 1.61
CA SER A 177 -9.51 -7.26 2.48
C SER A 177 -9.39 -7.77 3.92
N GLU A 178 -8.97 -9.03 4.13
CA GLU A 178 -8.83 -9.62 5.46
C GLU A 178 -7.73 -8.93 6.29
N VAL A 179 -6.71 -8.42 5.64
CA VAL A 179 -5.55 -7.79 6.28
C VAL A 179 -5.43 -6.28 6.02
N HIS A 180 -6.44 -5.70 5.41
CA HIS A 180 -6.56 -4.26 5.14
C HIS A 180 -5.37 -3.65 4.37
N ILE A 181 -4.82 -4.37 3.38
CA ILE A 181 -3.84 -3.79 2.45
C ILE A 181 -4.50 -3.34 1.14
N PRO A 182 -4.02 -2.24 0.53
CA PRO A 182 -4.60 -1.73 -0.71
C PRO A 182 -4.20 -2.59 -1.92
N ASP A 183 -5.16 -2.82 -2.81
CA ASP A 183 -4.94 -3.58 -4.06
C ASP A 183 -4.00 -2.84 -5.01
N ILE A 184 -3.90 -1.50 -4.91
CA ILE A 184 -2.96 -0.71 -5.72
C ILE A 184 -1.50 -1.14 -5.54
N TRP A 185 -1.13 -1.74 -4.41
CA TRP A 185 0.23 -2.25 -4.20
C TRP A 185 0.62 -3.37 -5.16
N PHE A 186 -0.38 -4.05 -5.79
CA PHE A 186 -0.18 -5.07 -6.82
C PHE A 186 -0.18 -4.49 -8.24
N ALA A 187 -0.22 -3.16 -8.40
CA ALA A 187 -0.21 -2.53 -9.71
C ALA A 187 1.07 -2.89 -10.49
N ASN A 188 0.88 -3.42 -11.70
CA ASN A 188 1.94 -3.78 -12.62
C ASN A 188 2.07 -2.75 -13.74
N VAL A 189 3.28 -2.28 -13.99
CA VAL A 189 3.58 -1.38 -15.11
C VAL A 189 3.89 -2.18 -16.35
N ASN A 190 2.91 -2.32 -17.24
CA ASN A 190 2.98 -3.13 -18.44
C ASN A 190 2.92 -2.34 -19.75
N SER A 191 2.63 -1.03 -19.70
CA SER A 191 2.48 -0.15 -20.85
C SER A 191 2.99 1.26 -20.54
N PRO A 192 3.29 2.09 -21.55
CA PRO A 192 3.62 3.50 -21.35
C PRO A 192 2.51 4.30 -20.68
N SER A 193 1.24 3.95 -20.91
CA SER A 193 0.09 4.60 -20.23
C SER A 193 0.05 4.28 -18.73
N THR A 194 0.17 3.01 -18.34
CA THR A 194 0.22 2.63 -16.92
C THR A 194 1.43 3.25 -16.20
N TYR A 195 2.57 3.42 -16.92
CA TYR A 195 3.73 4.12 -16.35
C TYR A 195 3.46 5.62 -16.13
N ARG A 196 2.77 6.28 -17.07
CA ARG A 196 2.39 7.69 -16.92
C ARG A 196 1.45 7.87 -15.74
N ASN A 197 0.39 7.07 -15.66
CA ASN A 197 -0.57 7.12 -14.55
C ASN A 197 0.14 6.93 -13.19
N LEU A 198 1.08 5.98 -13.11
CA LEU A 198 1.87 5.78 -11.89
C LEU A 198 2.66 7.04 -11.50
N ARG A 199 3.29 7.73 -12.47
CA ARG A 199 4.06 8.94 -12.18
C ARG A 199 3.21 10.12 -11.71
N GLU A 200 1.96 10.14 -12.12
CA GLU A 200 0.96 11.15 -11.73
C GLU A 200 0.24 10.80 -10.42
N LEU A 201 0.42 9.56 -9.94
CA LEU A 201 -0.21 9.10 -8.70
C LEU A 201 0.16 10.00 -7.52
N ARG A 202 -0.86 10.50 -6.83
CA ARG A 202 -0.77 11.26 -5.59
C ARG A 202 -1.38 10.45 -4.45
N ALA A 203 -1.04 10.78 -3.22
CA ALA A 203 -1.71 10.22 -2.07
C ALA A 203 -3.19 10.64 -2.07
N PRO A 204 -4.15 9.71 -1.95
CA PRO A 204 -5.54 10.07 -1.76
C PRO A 204 -5.71 10.87 -0.48
N VAL A 205 -6.69 11.78 -0.50
CA VAL A 205 -7.02 12.66 0.62
C VAL A 205 -8.37 12.26 1.17
N MET A 206 -8.46 12.10 2.49
CA MET A 206 -9.72 11.81 3.19
C MET A 206 -9.84 12.70 4.42
N ALA A 207 -11.02 13.29 4.64
CA ALA A 207 -11.26 14.08 5.84
C ALA A 207 -11.90 13.24 6.96
N VAL A 208 -11.54 13.55 8.21
CA VAL A 208 -12.26 13.13 9.40
C VAL A 208 -12.95 14.37 9.98
N SER A 209 -14.26 14.43 9.81
CA SER A 209 -15.06 15.62 10.07
C SER A 209 -16.08 15.39 11.18
N GLY A 210 -16.78 16.44 11.55
CA GLY A 210 -17.80 16.43 12.61
C GLY A 210 -17.68 17.64 13.53
N ARG A 211 -18.59 17.78 14.49
CA ARG A 211 -18.58 18.89 15.46
C ARG A 211 -17.38 18.80 16.40
N LYS A 212 -17.09 19.88 17.14
CA LYS A 212 -16.07 19.88 18.20
C LYS A 212 -16.45 18.82 19.25
N ASN A 213 -15.43 18.11 19.79
CA ASN A 213 -15.60 17.08 20.86
C ASN A 213 -16.42 15.83 20.45
N THR A 214 -16.58 15.51 19.18
CA THR A 214 -17.23 14.26 18.73
C THR A 214 -16.30 13.05 18.70
N GLY A 215 -14.98 13.21 18.92
CA GLY A 215 -14.03 12.09 18.90
C GLY A 215 -13.24 11.94 17.60
N LYS A 216 -13.15 12.99 16.77
CA LYS A 216 -12.38 12.98 15.51
C LYS A 216 -10.92 12.56 15.70
N THR A 217 -10.24 13.17 16.67
CA THR A 217 -8.84 12.88 16.97
C THR A 217 -8.65 11.41 17.39
N ALA A 218 -9.56 10.87 18.23
CA ALA A 218 -9.49 9.47 18.63
C ALA A 218 -9.70 8.50 17.45
N LEU A 219 -10.58 8.85 16.51
CA LEU A 219 -10.73 8.07 15.27
C LEU A 219 -9.48 8.14 14.41
N LEU A 220 -8.89 9.32 14.24
CA LEU A 220 -7.62 9.49 13.50
C LEU A 220 -6.47 8.70 14.13
N GLU A 221 -6.33 8.74 15.45
CA GLU A 221 -5.32 7.95 16.18
C GLU A 221 -5.50 6.45 15.92
N MET A 222 -6.73 5.97 15.94
CA MET A 222 -7.04 4.56 15.64
C MET A 222 -6.66 4.24 14.18
N LEU A 223 -7.11 5.03 13.21
CA LEU A 223 -6.80 4.83 11.79
C LEU A 223 -5.31 4.82 11.53
N VAL A 224 -4.58 5.84 11.97
CA VAL A 224 -3.13 5.94 11.77
C VAL A 224 -2.40 4.75 12.38
N ARG A 225 -2.81 4.30 13.57
CA ARG A 225 -2.19 3.14 14.25
C ARG A 225 -2.42 1.83 13.50
N GLU A 226 -3.67 1.56 13.08
CA GLU A 226 -3.98 0.31 12.38
C GLU A 226 -3.37 0.29 10.97
N LEU A 227 -3.41 1.40 10.24
CA LEU A 227 -2.77 1.51 8.92
C LEU A 227 -1.24 1.35 9.01
N ALA A 228 -0.60 1.91 10.04
CA ALA A 228 0.84 1.75 10.25
C ALA A 228 1.25 0.30 10.53
N ARG A 229 0.39 -0.53 11.15
CA ARG A 229 0.64 -1.96 11.41
C ARG A 229 0.82 -2.77 10.12
N VAL A 230 0.13 -2.36 9.06
CA VAL A 230 0.25 -2.99 7.73
C VAL A 230 1.19 -2.25 6.79
N GLY A 231 1.92 -1.24 7.30
CA GLY A 231 2.95 -0.51 6.54
C GLY A 231 2.43 0.66 5.72
N ILE A 232 1.17 1.07 5.87
CA ILE A 232 0.61 2.26 5.23
C ILE A 232 1.06 3.52 5.97
N ARG A 233 1.68 4.43 5.25
CA ARG A 233 2.16 5.71 5.77
C ARG A 233 1.10 6.77 5.64
N SER A 234 0.53 7.19 6.77
CA SER A 234 -0.49 8.23 6.83
C SER A 234 0.14 9.57 7.21
N ALA A 235 -0.21 10.63 6.50
CA ALA A 235 0.00 12.01 6.96
C ALA A 235 -1.30 12.56 7.53
N VAL A 236 -1.22 13.45 8.51
CA VAL A 236 -2.39 14.14 9.08
C VAL A 236 -2.16 15.64 9.02
N ILE A 237 -3.08 16.35 8.37
CA ILE A 237 -3.11 17.80 8.31
C ILE A 237 -4.31 18.27 9.13
N LYS A 238 -4.05 19.07 10.15
CA LYS A 238 -5.08 19.60 11.03
C LYS A 238 -5.22 21.10 10.82
N HIS A 239 -6.43 21.55 10.51
CA HIS A 239 -6.77 22.96 10.53
C HIS A 239 -7.24 23.34 11.94
N ASP A 240 -6.53 24.25 12.61
CA ASP A 240 -7.02 24.86 13.83
C ASP A 240 -7.69 26.19 13.49
N GLY A 241 -8.96 26.33 13.88
CA GLY A 241 -9.74 27.55 13.62
C GLY A 241 -9.35 28.76 14.52
N HIS A 242 -8.35 28.59 15.35
CA HIS A 242 -7.79 29.62 16.22
C HIS A 242 -6.28 29.73 15.97
N GLU A 243 -5.69 30.86 16.29
CA GLU A 243 -4.23 31.00 16.33
C GLU A 243 -3.65 29.95 17.28
N PHE A 244 -2.72 29.14 16.78
CA PHE A 244 -2.03 28.13 17.59
C PHE A 244 -0.57 28.54 17.80
N GLU A 245 -0.04 28.29 18.98
CA GLU A 245 1.38 28.44 19.26
C GLU A 245 2.09 27.12 19.07
N ALA A 246 2.96 27.04 18.07
CA ALA A 246 3.73 25.83 17.77
C ALA A 246 4.96 25.66 18.67
N ASP A 247 5.54 26.77 19.10
CA ASP A 247 6.79 26.80 19.88
C ASP A 247 6.54 26.86 21.39
N VAL A 248 7.29 26.06 22.14
CA VAL A 248 7.27 26.10 23.60
C VAL A 248 7.96 27.41 24.07
N THR A 249 7.33 28.07 25.04
CA THR A 249 7.91 29.30 25.65
C THR A 249 9.31 29.06 26.17
N GLY A 250 10.28 29.95 25.80
CA GLY A 250 11.65 29.90 26.23
C GLY A 250 12.62 29.10 25.36
N THR A 251 12.14 28.52 24.24
CA THR A 251 13.03 27.88 23.25
C THR A 251 13.75 28.92 22.38
N ASP A 252 14.91 28.55 21.83
CA ASP A 252 15.69 29.44 20.95
C ASP A 252 14.91 29.76 19.65
N SER A 253 14.15 28.82 19.09
CA SER A 253 13.30 29.05 17.93
C SER A 253 12.27 30.15 18.18
N ARG A 254 11.61 30.12 19.34
CA ARG A 254 10.66 31.14 19.75
C ARG A 254 11.31 32.51 19.90
N ARG A 255 12.48 32.57 20.56
CA ARG A 255 13.22 33.84 20.75
C ARG A 255 13.58 34.48 19.42
N VAL A 256 14.01 33.71 18.44
CA VAL A 256 14.35 34.20 17.10
C VAL A 256 13.09 34.68 16.37
N LYS A 257 11.93 34.00 16.52
CA LYS A 257 10.64 34.44 15.98
C LYS A 257 10.19 35.77 16.61
N GLU A 258 10.26 35.90 17.95
CA GLU A 258 9.94 37.13 18.68
C GLU A 258 10.86 38.31 18.30
N ALA A 259 12.07 38.01 17.83
CA ALA A 259 13.01 39.02 17.30
C ALA A 259 12.68 39.45 15.86
N GLY A 260 11.64 38.88 15.20
CA GLY A 260 11.15 39.31 13.92
C GLY A 260 11.48 38.38 12.73
N ALA A 261 11.93 37.15 12.97
CA ALA A 261 12.07 36.18 11.89
C ALA A 261 10.71 35.81 11.33
N TYR A 262 10.52 35.89 10.01
CA TYR A 262 9.26 35.52 9.37
C TYR A 262 9.00 34.00 9.34
N GLY A 263 10.00 33.23 9.63
CA GLY A 263 9.91 31.77 9.74
C GLY A 263 11.14 31.16 10.42
N THR A 264 10.94 30.01 11.04
CA THR A 264 12.00 29.23 11.71
C THR A 264 11.91 27.77 11.29
N VAL A 265 13.05 27.10 11.16
CA VAL A 265 13.16 25.67 10.95
C VAL A 265 14.11 25.08 11.99
N VAL A 266 13.65 24.08 12.70
CA VAL A 266 14.48 23.25 13.58
C VAL A 266 14.56 21.85 12.97
N TYR A 267 15.76 21.32 12.75
CA TYR A 267 15.92 20.03 12.12
C TYR A 267 17.02 19.18 12.76
N SER A 268 16.90 17.88 12.57
CA SER A 268 17.92 16.87 12.89
C SER A 268 18.14 15.96 11.69
N GLY A 269 18.97 14.93 11.81
CA GLY A 269 19.20 13.96 10.73
C GLY A 269 17.96 13.17 10.28
N THR A 270 16.87 13.18 11.07
CA THR A 270 15.68 12.34 10.82
C THR A 270 14.34 13.06 10.87
N LYS A 271 14.30 14.29 11.35
CA LYS A 271 13.06 15.07 11.50
C LYS A 271 13.31 16.56 11.46
N PHE A 272 12.29 17.31 11.07
CA PHE A 272 12.29 18.77 11.15
C PHE A 272 10.93 19.30 11.65
N SER A 273 10.95 20.54 12.17
CA SER A 273 9.76 21.33 12.46
C SER A 273 9.95 22.70 11.84
N MET A 274 8.92 23.22 11.19
CA MET A 274 8.95 24.53 10.55
C MET A 274 7.76 25.36 11.03
N THR A 275 8.02 26.60 11.41
CA THR A 275 7.00 27.61 11.68
C THR A 275 7.21 28.77 10.72
N LYS A 276 6.15 29.14 9.97
CA LYS A 276 6.17 30.24 9.02
C LYS A 276 4.82 30.96 9.08
N GLU A 277 4.84 32.28 9.16
CA GLU A 277 3.63 33.07 9.02
C GLU A 277 3.35 33.31 7.54
N GLN A 278 2.17 32.91 7.10
CA GLN A 278 1.72 33.09 5.74
C GLN A 278 0.20 33.29 5.73
N PRO A 279 -0.29 34.37 5.13
CA PRO A 279 -1.73 34.61 4.99
C PRO A 279 -2.35 33.62 4.02
N SER A 280 -3.60 33.26 4.26
CA SER A 280 -4.46 32.48 3.34
C SER A 280 -3.87 31.12 2.94
N MET A 281 -3.57 30.28 3.93
CA MET A 281 -3.13 28.89 3.69
C MET A 281 -4.34 27.95 3.66
N GLU A 282 -4.32 27.05 2.68
CA GLU A 282 -5.29 25.97 2.53
C GLU A 282 -4.62 24.62 2.78
N ALA A 283 -5.43 23.58 2.99
CA ALA A 283 -4.90 22.23 3.27
C ALA A 283 -4.00 21.69 2.13
N GLU A 284 -4.31 22.05 0.91
CA GLU A 284 -3.63 21.64 -0.32
C GLU A 284 -2.17 22.13 -0.38
N ASP A 285 -1.87 23.27 0.25
CA ASP A 285 -0.51 23.83 0.31
C ASP A 285 0.46 22.89 1.05
N PHE A 286 -0.08 21.99 1.88
CA PHE A 286 0.71 21.08 2.69
C PHE A 286 0.89 19.69 2.07
N PHE A 287 0.15 19.30 1.03
CA PHE A 287 0.25 17.95 0.44
C PHE A 287 1.65 17.64 -0.07
N GLY A 288 2.34 18.63 -0.64
CA GLY A 288 3.69 18.51 -1.15
C GLY A 288 4.76 18.21 -0.09
N PHE A 289 4.47 18.40 1.18
CA PHE A 289 5.40 18.07 2.28
C PHE A 289 5.41 16.56 2.61
N PHE A 290 4.47 15.79 2.07
CA PHE A 290 4.30 14.36 2.35
C PHE A 290 4.30 13.51 1.07
N PRO A 291 5.36 13.61 0.21
CA PRO A 291 5.40 12.92 -1.08
C PRO A 291 5.44 11.39 -0.95
N GLU A 292 5.84 10.87 0.21
CA GLU A 292 5.90 9.45 0.50
C GLU A 292 4.64 8.91 1.20
N ALA A 293 3.67 9.77 1.53
CA ALA A 293 2.43 9.31 2.15
C ALA A 293 1.65 8.42 1.19
N ASP A 294 1.04 7.39 1.75
CA ASP A 294 0.11 6.51 1.03
C ASP A 294 -1.34 7.04 1.14
N ILE A 295 -1.64 7.84 2.17
CA ILE A 295 -2.89 8.57 2.37
C ILE A 295 -2.64 9.83 3.19
N ILE A 296 -3.40 10.89 2.93
CA ILE A 296 -3.41 12.14 3.70
C ILE A 296 -4.78 12.30 4.38
N PHE A 297 -4.80 12.38 5.70
CA PHE A 297 -6.00 12.71 6.46
C PHE A 297 -6.07 14.19 6.77
N LEU A 298 -7.27 14.78 6.61
CA LEU A 298 -7.58 16.13 7.04
C LEU A 298 -8.46 16.09 8.29
N GLU A 299 -8.01 16.65 9.41
CA GLU A 299 -8.90 16.83 10.56
C GLU A 299 -9.74 18.11 10.39
N GLY A 300 -11.04 17.94 10.24
CA GLY A 300 -11.97 19.05 10.02
C GLY A 300 -12.59 19.04 8.62
N GLN A 301 -12.49 20.18 7.90
CA GLN A 301 -12.94 20.30 6.49
C GLN A 301 -14.40 19.91 6.23
N LYS A 302 -15.34 20.35 7.11
CA LYS A 302 -16.77 19.97 7.07
C LYS A 302 -17.45 20.32 5.75
N TYR A 303 -17.04 21.42 5.12
CA TYR A 303 -17.71 22.01 3.96
C TYR A 303 -16.95 21.82 2.65
N SER A 304 -15.77 21.15 2.70
CA SER A 304 -15.01 20.81 1.49
C SER A 304 -15.68 19.68 0.71
N ASP A 305 -15.26 19.48 -0.54
CA ASP A 305 -15.70 18.37 -1.39
C ASP A 305 -14.88 17.08 -1.15
N VAL A 306 -13.87 17.14 -0.28
CA VAL A 306 -13.04 15.99 0.07
C VAL A 306 -13.90 14.87 0.66
N PRO A 307 -13.77 13.61 0.18
CA PRO A 307 -14.40 12.44 0.76
C PRO A 307 -14.09 12.31 2.25
N LYS A 308 -15.07 11.93 3.07
CA LYS A 308 -14.89 12.01 4.52
C LYS A 308 -15.61 10.96 5.34
N LEU A 309 -15.06 10.72 6.52
CA LEU A 309 -15.76 10.06 7.63
C LEU A 309 -16.32 11.14 8.56
N GLU A 310 -17.63 11.16 8.78
CA GLU A 310 -18.23 12.12 9.71
C GLU A 310 -18.48 11.49 11.06
N VAL A 311 -17.84 12.03 12.11
CA VAL A 311 -17.98 11.54 13.49
C VAL A 311 -19.13 12.24 14.18
N LEU A 312 -20.09 11.43 14.65
CA LEU A 312 -21.26 11.83 15.40
C LEU A 312 -21.16 11.34 16.85
N ARG A 313 -21.67 12.13 17.78
CA ARG A 313 -21.72 11.78 19.19
C ARG A 313 -22.98 12.32 19.84
N LYS A 314 -23.79 11.46 20.46
CA LYS A 314 -25.10 11.83 21.04
C LYS A 314 -25.01 12.99 22.01
N GLU A 315 -23.99 12.97 22.88
CA GLU A 315 -23.77 13.98 23.92
C GLU A 315 -23.41 15.36 23.36
N VAL A 316 -23.04 15.41 22.07
CA VAL A 316 -22.70 16.65 21.34
C VAL A 316 -23.78 17.00 20.31
N SER A 317 -24.00 16.10 19.36
CA SER A 317 -25.04 16.21 18.33
C SER A 317 -25.12 14.92 17.53
N ASN A 318 -26.34 14.45 17.27
CA ASN A 318 -26.64 13.39 16.32
C ASN A 318 -27.00 13.90 14.92
N VAL A 319 -26.93 15.21 14.69
CA VAL A 319 -27.26 15.86 13.41
C VAL A 319 -25.97 16.04 12.60
N PRO A 320 -25.85 15.41 11.42
CA PRO A 320 -24.74 15.63 10.50
C PRO A 320 -24.56 17.10 10.14
N VAL A 321 -23.32 17.50 9.82
CA VAL A 321 -22.97 18.85 9.42
C VAL A 321 -22.22 18.89 8.09
N CYS A 322 -21.79 17.74 7.59
CA CYS A 322 -21.11 17.63 6.31
C CYS A 322 -22.11 17.47 5.16
N ARG A 323 -21.68 17.77 3.93
CA ARG A 323 -22.48 17.51 2.73
C ARG A 323 -22.64 16.01 2.54
N PRO A 324 -23.86 15.45 2.47
CA PRO A 324 -24.09 14.00 2.42
C PRO A 324 -23.37 13.28 1.28
N GLU A 325 -23.21 13.94 0.13
CA GLU A 325 -22.56 13.42 -1.07
C GLU A 325 -21.05 13.17 -0.87
N THR A 326 -20.44 13.85 0.10
CA THR A 326 -19.01 13.71 0.40
C THR A 326 -18.74 12.70 1.55
N VAL A 327 -19.79 12.19 2.21
CA VAL A 327 -19.64 11.31 3.38
C VAL A 327 -19.61 9.86 2.93
N LEU A 328 -18.49 9.19 3.20
CA LEU A 328 -18.30 7.76 2.93
C LEU A 328 -18.90 6.88 4.05
N ALA A 329 -18.83 7.35 5.29
CA ALA A 329 -19.50 6.71 6.44
C ALA A 329 -19.72 7.72 7.57
N TYR A 330 -20.79 7.48 8.33
CA TYR A 330 -21.02 8.13 9.63
C TYR A 330 -20.48 7.25 10.74
N ILE A 331 -19.64 7.81 11.62
CA ILE A 331 -19.00 7.09 12.72
C ILE A 331 -19.57 7.54 14.05
N TRP A 332 -20.21 6.62 14.74
CA TRP A 332 -20.79 6.85 16.06
C TRP A 332 -19.76 6.61 17.16
N SER A 333 -19.48 7.62 17.98
CA SER A 333 -18.44 7.57 19.03
C SER A 333 -18.99 7.60 20.49
N GLY A 334 -20.30 7.47 20.69
CA GLY A 334 -20.92 7.48 22.03
C GLY A 334 -20.86 6.11 22.74
N GLU A 335 -20.86 6.13 24.07
CA GLU A 335 -20.82 4.90 24.90
C GLU A 335 -22.10 4.06 24.78
N ASN A 336 -23.24 4.69 24.52
CA ASN A 336 -24.51 3.97 24.26
C ASN A 336 -24.58 3.74 22.75
N GLY A 337 -24.54 2.49 22.34
CA GLY A 337 -24.55 2.08 20.92
C GLY A 337 -25.59 2.82 20.07
N TRP A 338 -25.31 2.94 18.81
CA TRP A 338 -26.23 3.55 17.84
C TRP A 338 -27.57 2.81 17.87
N SER A 339 -28.67 3.53 18.08
CA SER A 339 -30.03 3.01 17.86
C SER A 339 -30.55 3.53 16.52
N GLU A 340 -31.35 2.73 15.83
CA GLU A 340 -31.95 3.12 14.54
C GLU A 340 -32.73 4.46 14.59
N ASN A 341 -33.21 4.83 15.80
CA ASN A 341 -33.87 6.10 16.04
C ASN A 341 -32.91 7.27 16.33
N ALA A 342 -31.62 7.01 16.54
CA ALA A 342 -30.60 8.01 16.89
C ALA A 342 -29.69 8.40 15.70
N GLY A 343 -29.87 7.79 14.54
CA GLY A 343 -29.12 8.10 13.32
C GLY A 343 -29.50 9.44 12.67
N PRO A 344 -28.78 9.86 11.65
CA PRO A 344 -29.12 11.07 10.91
C PRO A 344 -30.58 11.01 10.46
N ALA A 345 -31.38 11.97 10.98
CA ALA A 345 -32.78 12.04 10.68
C ALA A 345 -32.98 12.47 9.21
N GLY A 346 -33.79 11.73 8.47
CA GLY A 346 -34.34 12.16 7.20
C GLY A 346 -33.60 11.74 5.94
N GLU A 347 -33.16 12.67 5.09
CA GLU A 347 -32.78 12.46 3.70
C GLU A 347 -31.56 11.58 3.45
N SER A 348 -30.60 11.48 4.40
CA SER A 348 -29.42 10.61 4.27
C SER A 348 -29.77 9.13 4.18
N ARG A 349 -30.93 8.70 4.69
CA ARG A 349 -31.46 7.33 4.52
C ARG A 349 -32.15 7.11 3.18
N ARG A 350 -32.61 8.15 2.49
CA ARG A 350 -33.38 7.99 1.24
C ARG A 350 -32.58 7.43 0.08
N ASN A 351 -31.24 7.54 0.13
CA ASN A 351 -30.37 7.01 -0.93
C ASN A 351 -29.65 5.66 -0.60
N GLY A 352 -29.87 5.06 0.58
CA GLY A 352 -29.46 3.70 0.91
C GLY A 352 -27.94 3.38 0.85
N LYS A 353 -27.07 4.38 0.66
CA LYS A 353 -25.67 4.15 0.26
C LYS A 353 -24.61 4.45 1.33
N CYS A 354 -24.91 5.25 2.35
CA CYS A 354 -23.88 5.64 3.32
C CYS A 354 -24.02 4.83 4.63
N PRO A 355 -23.04 4.00 5.00
CA PRO A 355 -23.11 3.20 6.22
C PRO A 355 -22.98 4.07 7.47
N VAL A 356 -23.67 3.63 8.54
CA VAL A 356 -23.47 4.15 9.89
C VAL A 356 -22.78 3.06 10.70
N LEU A 357 -21.60 3.36 11.22
CA LEU A 357 -20.74 2.44 11.95
C LEU A 357 -20.50 2.97 13.36
N THR A 358 -20.25 2.07 14.31
CA THR A 358 -19.75 2.43 15.63
C THR A 358 -18.22 2.43 15.65
N ALA A 359 -17.59 3.20 16.52
CA ALA A 359 -16.14 3.36 16.57
C ALA A 359 -15.39 2.04 16.88
N ASP A 360 -16.06 1.04 17.43
CA ASP A 360 -15.52 -0.31 17.68
C ASP A 360 -15.50 -1.20 16.43
N GLN A 361 -16.27 -0.88 15.39
CA GLN A 361 -16.28 -1.61 14.11
C GLN A 361 -15.05 -1.23 13.24
N LYS A 362 -13.86 -1.36 13.82
CA LYS A 362 -12.60 -0.90 13.24
C LYS A 362 -12.32 -1.47 11.85
N ASP A 363 -12.51 -2.79 11.69
CA ASP A 363 -12.24 -3.48 10.42
C ASP A 363 -13.09 -2.91 9.28
N ARG A 364 -14.37 -2.62 9.58
CA ARG A 364 -15.27 -2.04 8.59
C ARG A 364 -14.92 -0.60 8.23
N ILE A 365 -14.44 0.18 9.21
CA ILE A 365 -13.97 1.55 8.98
C ILE A 365 -12.69 1.54 8.15
N LEU A 366 -11.74 0.66 8.48
CA LEU A 366 -10.50 0.47 7.73
C LEU A 366 -10.78 0.06 6.29
N GLU A 367 -11.72 -0.87 6.07
CA GLU A 367 -12.08 -1.29 4.72
C GLU A 367 -12.56 -0.12 3.86
N ILE A 368 -13.39 0.80 4.40
CA ILE A 368 -13.81 2.01 3.69
C ILE A 368 -12.61 2.90 3.31
N VAL A 369 -11.64 3.03 4.22
CA VAL A 369 -10.42 3.81 3.95
C VAL A 369 -9.60 3.16 2.82
N ILE A 370 -9.42 1.85 2.87
CA ILE A 370 -8.67 1.11 1.85
C ILE A 370 -9.38 1.13 0.49
N GLU A 371 -10.71 0.94 0.47
CA GLU A 371 -11.49 1.07 -0.75
C GLU A 371 -11.36 2.47 -1.38
N HIS A 372 -11.32 3.53 -0.55
CA HIS A 372 -11.08 4.89 -1.05
C HIS A 372 -9.68 5.01 -1.67
N MET A 373 -8.64 4.46 -1.03
CA MET A 373 -7.29 4.44 -1.58
C MET A 373 -7.23 3.74 -2.95
N ASP A 374 -7.91 2.61 -3.09
CA ASP A 374 -7.92 1.82 -4.33
C ASP A 374 -8.70 2.51 -5.46
N ARG A 375 -9.82 3.17 -5.16
CA ARG A 375 -10.62 3.93 -6.15
C ARG A 375 -9.86 5.13 -6.68
N TYR A 376 -9.28 5.93 -5.79
CA TYR A 376 -8.49 7.11 -6.17
C TYR A 376 -7.34 6.73 -7.11
N SER A 377 -6.71 5.58 -6.87
CA SER A 377 -5.61 5.09 -7.69
C SER A 377 -6.04 4.56 -9.06
N ARG A 378 -7.31 4.20 -9.25
CA ARG A 378 -7.88 3.76 -10.53
C ARG A 378 -8.41 4.91 -11.41
N GLY A 379 -8.44 6.13 -10.88
CA GLY A 379 -9.08 7.26 -11.55
C GLY A 379 -10.62 7.17 -11.55
N ASP A 380 -11.20 6.34 -10.65
CA ASP A 380 -12.65 6.11 -10.57
C ASP A 380 -13.39 7.21 -9.77
N GLU A 381 -12.68 8.22 -9.28
CA GLU A 381 -13.31 9.42 -8.71
C GLU A 381 -13.60 10.39 -9.84
N GLY A 382 -14.76 10.21 -10.45
CA GLY A 382 -15.54 11.22 -11.15
C GLY A 382 -14.73 12.21 -12.00
N ASP A 383 -14.00 11.78 -12.99
CA ASP A 383 -13.51 12.62 -14.05
C ASP A 383 -14.49 12.67 -15.21
N GLU A 384 -15.46 13.56 -15.05
CA GLU A 384 -15.70 14.57 -16.06
C GLU A 384 -14.75 15.75 -15.76
N LEU A 385 -13.52 15.68 -16.23
CA LEU A 385 -12.63 16.79 -16.54
C LEU A 385 -12.03 16.60 -17.93
#